data_47907d7fba339f6b9f9ad62174b70db7
#
_entry.id   47907d7fba339f6b9f9ad62174b70db7
#
_cell.length_a   1.000
_cell.length_b   1.000
_cell.length_c   1.000
_cell.angle_alpha   90.00
_cell.angle_beta   90.00
_cell.angle_gamma   90.00
#
_symmetry.space_group_name_H-M   'P 1'
#
loop_
_entity.id
_entity.type
_entity.pdbx_description
1 polymer ?
#
loop_
_entity_poly.entity_id
_entity_poly.type
_entity_poly.pdbx_seq_one_letter_code
_entity_poly.pdbx_strand_id
1 'polypeptide(L)'
;MHVQRIAAFSHGTNGGNPAGVVLCEALPAAEQMLTIAAEVGYSETVFAAPSEGGWRVRYFAPEIEVPFCGHATIALGAALALAHGDGTFTLQLHDTRITVTGWRNNPALMAALQSPRTRSEPAPPELVEAALGLFSYSVADLDPRLPPAIAEAGARHLVLALTSRQKLAAMHYDLERGRRFMTAAGIVTISLVQAETNTRFHARNPFAAGGVYEDAATGAAAAALAGYLRDVGWPHGGMIDVLQGEDMGMPSRLRAEITSETGASIRVSGAARQI
;
A
#
# COMPACT_ATOMS: atom_id res chain seq x y z
N MET A 1 16.94 -15.56 -15.36
CA MET A 1 16.98 -15.00 -14.00
C MET A 1 15.93 -15.69 -13.13
N HIS A 2 16.19 -15.92 -11.85
CA HIS A 2 15.20 -16.54 -10.96
C HIS A 2 14.29 -15.44 -10.39
N VAL A 3 12.99 -15.55 -10.65
CA VAL A 3 11.98 -14.65 -10.09
C VAL A 3 11.31 -15.35 -8.91
N GLN A 4 11.48 -14.80 -7.70
CA GLN A 4 10.70 -15.19 -6.54
C GLN A 4 9.33 -14.53 -6.64
N ARG A 5 8.27 -15.26 -6.36
CA ARG A 5 6.90 -14.74 -6.27
C ARG A 5 6.49 -14.66 -4.83
N ILE A 6 6.22 -13.45 -4.34
CA ILE A 6 5.95 -13.21 -2.92
C ILE A 6 4.69 -12.36 -2.79
N ALA A 7 3.70 -12.88 -2.05
CA ALA A 7 2.53 -12.13 -1.66
C ALA A 7 2.83 -11.32 -0.38
N ALA A 8 2.89 -10.00 -0.51
CA ALA A 8 3.08 -9.07 0.59
C ALA A 8 1.78 -8.85 1.37
N PHE A 9 1.88 -8.63 2.67
CA PHE A 9 0.73 -8.42 3.57
C PHE A 9 -0.26 -9.59 3.64
N SER A 10 0.21 -10.81 3.41
CA SER A 10 -0.64 -12.00 3.42
C SER A 10 -1.36 -12.19 4.76
N HIS A 11 -2.57 -12.74 4.71
CA HIS A 11 -3.34 -13.10 5.90
C HIS A 11 -3.31 -14.61 6.10
N GLY A 12 -2.46 -15.08 7.00
CA GLY A 12 -2.22 -16.52 7.19
C GLY A 12 -1.57 -17.16 5.95
N THR A 13 -2.18 -18.24 5.46
CA THR A 13 -1.70 -18.99 4.28
C THR A 13 -2.29 -18.49 2.96
N ASN A 14 -3.11 -17.45 2.99
CA ASN A 14 -3.87 -16.95 1.83
C ASN A 14 -3.65 -15.46 1.59
N GLY A 15 -4.15 -14.99 0.48
CA GLY A 15 -4.20 -13.56 0.12
C GLY A 15 -2.83 -12.90 0.02
N GLY A 16 -2.84 -11.61 0.33
CA GLY A 16 -1.71 -10.71 0.13
C GLY A 16 -1.66 -10.15 -1.30
N ASN A 17 -0.83 -9.13 -1.49
CA ASN A 17 -0.60 -8.50 -2.79
C ASN A 17 0.66 -9.10 -3.42
N PRO A 18 0.54 -9.84 -4.55
CA PRO A 18 1.69 -10.51 -5.17
C PRO A 18 2.64 -9.52 -5.84
N ALA A 19 3.94 -9.77 -5.66
CA ALA A 19 5.01 -9.08 -6.38
C ALA A 19 6.05 -10.09 -6.88
N GLY A 20 6.67 -9.79 -8.02
CA GLY A 20 7.90 -10.44 -8.45
C GLY A 20 9.10 -9.84 -7.70
N VAL A 21 10.03 -10.68 -7.25
CA VAL A 21 11.28 -10.24 -6.63
C VAL A 21 12.47 -10.91 -7.32
N VAL A 22 13.39 -10.11 -7.83
CA VAL A 22 14.62 -10.58 -8.48
C VAL A 22 15.82 -10.02 -7.71
N LEU A 23 16.53 -10.92 -7.03
CA LEU A 23 17.84 -10.62 -6.47
C LEU A 23 18.91 -11.01 -7.49
N CYS A 24 19.76 -10.06 -7.87
CA CYS A 24 20.79 -10.22 -8.89
C CYS A 24 22.13 -9.66 -8.42
N GLU A 25 23.23 -10.08 -9.03
CA GLU A 25 24.58 -9.56 -8.75
C GLU A 25 24.74 -8.12 -9.27
N ALA A 26 24.12 -7.83 -10.42
CA ALA A 26 24.05 -6.51 -11.02
C ALA A 26 22.68 -6.32 -11.67
N LEU A 27 22.15 -5.10 -11.65
CA LEU A 27 20.86 -4.80 -12.29
C LEU A 27 20.95 -4.97 -13.81
N PRO A 28 20.01 -5.69 -14.43
CA PRO A 28 19.90 -5.78 -15.89
C PRO A 28 19.61 -4.44 -16.55
N ALA A 29 19.66 -4.40 -17.88
CA ALA A 29 19.16 -3.26 -18.65
C ALA A 29 17.64 -3.05 -18.41
N ALA A 30 17.19 -1.80 -18.53
CA ALA A 30 15.80 -1.44 -18.26
C ALA A 30 14.80 -2.26 -19.11
N GLU A 31 15.11 -2.45 -20.40
CA GLU A 31 14.29 -3.20 -21.32
C GLU A 31 14.15 -4.67 -20.91
N GLN A 32 15.20 -5.26 -20.37
CA GLN A 32 15.17 -6.64 -19.87
C GLN A 32 14.34 -6.75 -18.58
N MET A 33 14.45 -5.77 -17.67
CA MET A 33 13.64 -5.73 -16.45
C MET A 33 12.16 -5.56 -16.78
N LEU A 34 11.84 -4.70 -17.75
CA LEU A 34 10.47 -4.50 -18.24
C LEU A 34 9.88 -5.77 -18.85
N THR A 35 10.67 -6.47 -19.69
CA THR A 35 10.26 -7.75 -20.27
C THR A 35 9.95 -8.79 -19.19
N ILE A 36 10.82 -8.93 -18.19
CA ILE A 36 10.60 -9.86 -17.08
C ILE A 36 9.34 -9.47 -16.27
N ALA A 37 9.13 -8.18 -15.99
CA ALA A 37 7.95 -7.73 -15.29
C ALA A 37 6.65 -8.03 -16.05
N ALA A 38 6.66 -7.85 -17.38
CA ALA A 38 5.54 -8.20 -18.25
C ALA A 38 5.26 -9.73 -18.25
N GLU A 39 6.29 -10.56 -18.27
CA GLU A 39 6.16 -12.02 -18.20
C GLU A 39 5.65 -12.49 -16.82
N VAL A 40 6.06 -11.85 -15.75
CA VAL A 40 5.57 -12.13 -14.37
C VAL A 40 4.08 -11.80 -14.25
N GLY A 41 3.64 -10.71 -14.87
CA GLY A 41 2.22 -10.32 -14.98
C GLY A 41 1.58 -9.84 -13.68
N TYR A 42 2.36 -9.54 -12.64
CA TYR A 42 1.88 -8.87 -11.43
C TYR A 42 1.88 -7.34 -11.61
N SER A 43 1.23 -6.64 -10.70
CA SER A 43 1.22 -5.17 -10.74
C SER A 43 2.64 -4.60 -10.75
N GLU A 44 3.56 -5.18 -9.96
CA GLU A 44 4.98 -4.81 -9.97
C GLU A 44 5.91 -6.00 -9.75
N THR A 45 7.10 -5.86 -10.36
CA THR A 45 8.29 -6.68 -10.10
C THR A 45 9.42 -5.77 -9.62
N VAL A 46 10.05 -6.12 -8.51
CA VAL A 46 11.20 -5.41 -7.95
C VAL A 46 12.50 -6.14 -8.28
N PHE A 47 13.48 -5.37 -8.71
CA PHE A 47 14.85 -5.82 -8.99
C PHE A 47 15.79 -5.20 -7.98
N ALA A 48 16.64 -6.00 -7.35
CA ALA A 48 17.61 -5.53 -6.37
C ALA A 48 18.98 -6.16 -6.61
N ALA A 49 20.01 -5.31 -6.57
CA ALA A 49 21.41 -5.72 -6.65
C ALA A 49 22.22 -5.05 -5.54
N PRO A 50 23.26 -5.72 -4.99
CA PRO A 50 24.16 -5.12 -4.03
C PRO A 50 24.79 -3.83 -4.57
N SER A 51 24.93 -2.83 -3.71
CA SER A 51 25.61 -1.58 -4.01
C SER A 51 26.33 -1.06 -2.79
N GLU A 52 27.20 -0.06 -2.94
CA GLU A 52 27.88 0.56 -1.80
C GLU A 52 26.86 1.11 -0.80
N GLY A 53 26.88 0.57 0.42
CA GLY A 53 25.99 0.96 1.52
C GLY A 53 24.56 0.42 1.45
N GLY A 54 24.29 -0.63 0.66
CA GLY A 54 23.00 -1.30 0.64
C GLY A 54 22.65 -1.99 -0.69
N TRP A 55 21.42 -1.76 -1.16
CA TRP A 55 20.87 -2.39 -2.35
C TRP A 55 20.39 -1.33 -3.32
N ARG A 56 20.83 -1.36 -4.57
CA ARG A 56 20.23 -0.60 -5.67
C ARG A 56 18.94 -1.27 -6.09
N VAL A 57 17.83 -0.52 -6.14
CA VAL A 57 16.50 -1.09 -6.34
C VAL A 57 15.76 -0.34 -7.44
N ARG A 58 15.06 -1.09 -8.30
CA ARG A 58 14.16 -0.57 -9.35
C ARG A 58 12.87 -1.38 -9.36
N TYR A 59 11.76 -0.71 -9.64
CA TYR A 59 10.42 -1.31 -9.69
C TYR A 59 9.84 -1.16 -11.08
N PHE A 60 9.25 -2.24 -11.59
CA PHE A 60 8.63 -2.26 -12.92
C PHE A 60 7.22 -2.83 -12.84
N ALA A 61 6.24 -2.06 -13.33
CA ALA A 61 4.96 -2.58 -13.79
C ALA A 61 5.15 -3.22 -15.18
N PRO A 62 4.17 -3.97 -15.71
CA PRO A 62 4.33 -4.64 -17.01
C PRO A 62 4.70 -3.74 -18.20
N GLU A 63 4.35 -2.46 -18.17
CA GLU A 63 4.54 -1.53 -19.27
C GLU A 63 5.50 -0.37 -18.96
N ILE A 64 5.79 -0.10 -17.68
CA ILE A 64 6.58 1.05 -17.27
C ILE A 64 7.43 0.77 -16.03
N GLU A 65 8.50 1.53 -15.87
CA GLU A 65 9.18 1.66 -14.59
C GLU A 65 8.40 2.60 -13.67
N VAL A 66 8.26 2.23 -12.39
CA VAL A 66 7.64 3.07 -11.37
C VAL A 66 8.68 3.48 -10.31
N PRO A 67 8.60 4.70 -9.77
CA PRO A 67 9.64 5.20 -8.87
C PRO A 67 9.69 4.47 -7.53
N PHE A 68 8.55 3.93 -7.08
CA PHE A 68 8.42 3.25 -5.80
C PHE A 68 7.14 2.39 -5.76
N CYS A 69 7.22 1.26 -5.05
CA CYS A 69 6.05 0.42 -4.75
C CYS A 69 6.15 -0.18 -3.35
N GLY A 70 5.17 0.12 -2.46
CA GLY A 70 5.19 -0.29 -1.06
C GLY A 70 5.09 -1.79 -0.86
N HIS A 71 4.13 -2.48 -1.51
CA HIS A 71 3.97 -3.92 -1.34
C HIS A 71 5.15 -4.72 -1.95
N ALA A 72 5.69 -4.28 -3.10
CA ALA A 72 6.88 -4.88 -3.67
C ALA A 72 8.12 -4.67 -2.77
N THR A 73 8.20 -3.54 -2.05
CA THR A 73 9.24 -3.30 -1.04
C THR A 73 9.11 -4.27 0.15
N ILE A 74 7.90 -4.54 0.63
CA ILE A 74 7.65 -5.56 1.66
C ILE A 74 8.05 -6.96 1.17
N ALA A 75 7.69 -7.31 -0.06
CA ALA A 75 8.11 -8.56 -0.68
C ALA A 75 9.64 -8.67 -0.78
N LEU A 76 10.32 -7.58 -1.19
CA LEU A 76 11.78 -7.50 -1.22
C LEU A 76 12.41 -7.67 0.17
N GLY A 77 11.87 -7.00 1.19
CA GLY A 77 12.34 -7.14 2.57
C GLY A 77 12.29 -8.58 3.08
N ALA A 78 11.20 -9.28 2.75
CA ALA A 78 11.06 -10.71 3.06
C ALA A 78 12.06 -11.57 2.30
N ALA A 79 12.29 -11.32 0.99
CA ALA A 79 13.26 -12.03 0.18
C ALA A 79 14.70 -11.81 0.68
N LEU A 80 15.05 -10.59 1.07
CA LEU A 80 16.36 -10.27 1.63
C LEU A 80 16.59 -10.97 2.97
N ALA A 81 15.57 -11.01 3.84
CA ALA A 81 15.66 -11.75 5.10
C ALA A 81 15.83 -13.27 4.89
N LEU A 82 15.20 -13.82 3.85
CA LEU A 82 15.42 -15.23 3.49
C LEU A 82 16.86 -15.49 3.02
N ALA A 83 17.40 -14.61 2.20
CA ALA A 83 18.72 -14.79 1.58
C ALA A 83 19.87 -14.41 2.52
N HIS A 84 19.72 -13.38 3.36
CA HIS A 84 20.81 -12.77 4.11
C HIS A 84 20.60 -12.79 5.64
N GLY A 85 19.49 -13.36 6.12
CA GLY A 85 19.11 -13.34 7.54
C GLY A 85 18.30 -12.09 7.91
N ASP A 86 17.75 -12.11 9.12
CA ASP A 86 16.91 -11.02 9.64
C ASP A 86 17.72 -9.73 9.76
N GLY A 87 17.13 -8.61 9.32
CA GLY A 87 17.84 -7.33 9.35
C GLY A 87 17.09 -6.18 8.72
N THR A 88 17.71 -5.01 8.82
CA THR A 88 17.27 -3.79 8.13
C THR A 88 18.20 -3.52 6.95
N PHE A 89 17.60 -3.42 5.78
CA PHE A 89 18.29 -3.26 4.50
C PHE A 89 18.07 -1.85 3.98
N THR A 90 19.16 -1.16 3.64
CA THR A 90 19.08 0.14 2.97
C THR A 90 18.85 -0.08 1.48
N LEU A 91 17.82 0.56 0.95
CA LEU A 91 17.43 0.51 -0.47
C LEU A 91 17.71 1.87 -1.11
N GLN A 92 18.51 1.87 -2.16
CA GLN A 92 18.83 3.06 -2.96
C GLN A 92 17.93 3.08 -4.19
N LEU A 93 16.96 3.98 -4.22
CA LEU A 93 16.09 4.26 -5.33
C LEU A 93 16.75 5.29 -6.27
N HIS A 94 16.02 5.80 -7.29
CA HIS A 94 16.59 6.80 -8.20
C HIS A 94 17.04 8.05 -7.45
N ASP A 95 16.15 8.63 -6.64
CA ASP A 95 16.36 9.96 -6.03
C ASP A 95 16.37 9.95 -4.51
N THR A 96 16.20 8.78 -3.90
CA THR A 96 16.08 8.70 -2.44
C THR A 96 16.61 7.37 -1.89
N ARG A 97 16.82 7.35 -0.57
CA ARG A 97 17.11 6.13 0.18
C ARG A 97 15.97 5.87 1.15
N ILE A 98 15.58 4.60 1.23
CA ILE A 98 14.61 4.10 2.20
C ILE A 98 15.20 2.89 2.90
N THR A 99 14.53 2.42 3.93
CA THR A 99 14.87 1.16 4.59
C THR A 99 13.68 0.22 4.60
N VAL A 100 13.97 -1.08 4.47
CA VAL A 100 13.03 -2.15 4.73
C VAL A 100 13.62 -3.08 5.76
N THR A 101 12.84 -3.46 6.75
CA THR A 101 13.22 -4.48 7.73
C THR A 101 12.53 -5.78 7.34
N GLY A 102 13.28 -6.88 7.25
CA GLY A 102 12.72 -8.22 7.04
C GLY A 102 13.14 -9.14 8.18
N TRP A 103 12.24 -10.03 8.62
CA TRP A 103 12.56 -10.99 9.68
C TRP A 103 11.67 -12.24 9.59
N ARG A 104 12.16 -13.32 10.17
CA ARG A 104 11.41 -14.57 10.33
C ARG A 104 10.63 -14.56 11.63
N ASN A 105 9.36 -14.87 11.54
CA ASN A 105 8.46 -15.08 12.66
C ASN A 105 7.76 -16.43 12.47
N ASN A 106 8.52 -17.51 12.69
CA ASN A 106 8.15 -18.89 12.35
C ASN A 106 6.67 -19.24 12.56
N PRO A 107 5.98 -19.74 11.50
CA PRO A 107 6.51 -20.05 10.18
C PRO A 107 6.46 -18.88 9.18
N ALA A 108 5.96 -17.71 9.56
CA ALA A 108 5.77 -16.57 8.67
C ALA A 108 7.06 -15.78 8.43
N LEU A 109 7.18 -15.21 7.23
CA LEU A 109 8.09 -14.11 6.94
C LEU A 109 7.36 -12.81 7.22
N MET A 110 8.07 -11.85 7.77
CA MET A 110 7.55 -10.51 8.07
C MET A 110 8.43 -9.46 7.41
N ALA A 111 7.82 -8.36 7.01
CA ALA A 111 8.60 -7.19 6.63
C ALA A 111 7.90 -5.90 7.06
N ALA A 112 8.69 -4.84 7.19
CA ALA A 112 8.21 -3.52 7.53
C ALA A 112 8.98 -2.46 6.75
N LEU A 113 8.27 -1.42 6.33
CA LEU A 113 8.84 -0.21 5.76
C LEU A 113 8.42 1.02 6.57
N GLN A 114 9.27 2.03 6.54
CA GLN A 114 8.96 3.35 7.09
C GLN A 114 8.44 4.22 5.96
N SER A 115 7.23 4.78 6.13
CA SER A 115 6.68 5.70 5.13
C SER A 115 7.45 7.03 5.09
N PRO A 116 7.31 7.83 4.05
CA PRO A 116 7.57 9.27 4.14
C PRO A 116 6.78 9.93 5.27
N ARG A 117 7.14 11.17 5.62
CA ARG A 117 6.35 11.96 6.58
C ARG A 117 4.90 12.07 6.12
N THR A 118 3.98 12.02 7.08
CA THR A 118 2.55 12.07 6.79
C THR A 118 2.00 13.49 6.86
N ARG A 119 0.96 13.74 6.09
CA ARG A 119 0.18 14.97 6.13
C ARG A 119 -1.28 14.64 5.88
N SER A 120 -2.20 15.35 6.55
CA SER A 120 -3.62 15.28 6.24
C SER A 120 -4.26 16.67 6.25
N GLU A 121 -5.29 16.82 5.42
CA GLU A 121 -6.08 18.04 5.31
C GLU A 121 -7.55 17.67 5.01
N PRO A 122 -8.54 18.48 5.42
CA PRO A 122 -9.93 18.25 5.05
C PRO A 122 -10.09 18.20 3.53
N ALA A 123 -10.85 17.21 3.05
CA ALA A 123 -11.14 17.12 1.61
C ALA A 123 -12.12 18.23 1.19
N PRO A 124 -11.90 18.90 0.04
CA PRO A 124 -12.82 19.86 -0.52
C PRO A 124 -14.23 19.26 -0.70
N PRO A 125 -15.33 19.98 -0.33
CA PRO A 125 -16.69 19.44 -0.41
C PRO A 125 -17.07 18.95 -1.80
N GLU A 126 -16.67 19.66 -2.86
CA GLU A 126 -16.92 19.29 -4.25
C GLU A 126 -16.20 18.00 -4.66
N LEU A 127 -15.00 17.76 -4.10
CA LEU A 127 -14.27 16.51 -4.33
C LEU A 127 -14.96 15.33 -3.64
N VAL A 128 -15.47 15.55 -2.43
CA VAL A 128 -16.23 14.53 -1.66
C VAL A 128 -17.52 14.19 -2.39
N GLU A 129 -18.31 15.18 -2.83
CA GLU A 129 -19.54 14.97 -3.56
C GLU A 129 -19.32 14.17 -4.85
N ALA A 130 -18.31 14.55 -5.63
CA ALA A 130 -17.95 13.84 -6.87
C ALA A 130 -17.52 12.39 -6.60
N ALA A 131 -16.73 12.16 -5.52
CA ALA A 131 -16.31 10.80 -5.13
C ALA A 131 -17.51 9.95 -4.64
N LEU A 132 -18.41 10.51 -3.84
CA LEU A 132 -19.64 9.83 -3.44
C LEU A 132 -20.49 9.44 -4.66
N GLY A 133 -20.64 10.35 -5.63
CA GLY A 133 -21.33 10.09 -6.88
C GLY A 133 -20.67 9.01 -7.76
N LEU A 134 -19.35 8.80 -7.63
CA LEU A 134 -18.63 7.73 -8.33
C LEU A 134 -19.08 6.35 -7.84
N PHE A 135 -19.28 6.19 -6.52
CA PHE A 135 -19.67 4.92 -5.88
C PHE A 135 -21.17 4.77 -5.62
N SER A 136 -21.97 5.75 -6.00
CA SER A 136 -23.41 5.82 -5.64
C SER A 136 -23.63 5.83 -4.12
N TYR A 137 -22.75 6.48 -3.38
CA TYR A 137 -22.88 6.77 -1.95
C TYR A 137 -23.53 8.15 -1.73
N SER A 138 -24.00 8.36 -0.52
CA SER A 138 -24.50 9.63 -0.02
C SER A 138 -23.72 10.08 1.22
N VAL A 139 -23.90 11.33 1.62
CA VAL A 139 -23.28 11.86 2.87
C VAL A 139 -23.74 11.05 4.10
N ALA A 140 -24.96 10.51 4.09
CA ALA A 140 -25.47 9.68 5.20
C ALA A 140 -24.73 8.32 5.34
N ASP A 141 -23.99 7.90 4.32
CA ASP A 141 -23.18 6.67 4.35
C ASP A 141 -21.81 6.92 5.01
N LEU A 142 -21.40 8.17 5.19
CA LEU A 142 -20.12 8.55 5.81
C LEU A 142 -20.20 8.49 7.34
N ASP A 143 -19.11 8.04 7.97
CA ASP A 143 -18.94 8.05 9.41
C ASP A 143 -18.60 9.48 9.88
N PRO A 144 -19.50 10.16 10.63
CA PRO A 144 -19.26 11.52 11.07
C PRO A 144 -18.09 11.69 12.03
N ARG A 145 -17.60 10.60 12.62
CA ARG A 145 -16.42 10.61 13.51
C ARG A 145 -15.11 10.78 12.75
N LEU A 146 -15.09 10.44 11.44
CA LEU A 146 -13.93 10.48 10.56
C LEU A 146 -14.29 11.28 9.30
N PRO A 147 -14.23 12.63 9.35
CA PRO A 147 -14.55 13.47 8.21
C PRO A 147 -13.71 13.15 6.98
N PRO A 148 -14.22 13.31 5.76
CA PRO A 148 -13.45 13.11 4.54
C PRO A 148 -12.17 13.96 4.52
N ALA A 149 -11.05 13.33 4.15
CA ALA A 149 -9.74 13.98 4.15
C ALA A 149 -8.88 13.58 2.95
N ILE A 150 -8.01 14.48 2.53
CA ILE A 150 -6.85 14.13 1.73
C ILE A 150 -5.73 13.77 2.70
N ALA A 151 -5.25 12.54 2.63
CA ALA A 151 -4.15 12.05 3.45
C ALA A 151 -2.97 11.61 2.58
N GLU A 152 -1.75 11.86 3.06
CA GLU A 152 -0.53 11.65 2.30
C GLU A 152 0.55 10.96 3.15
N ALA A 153 1.21 9.98 2.55
CA ALA A 153 2.39 9.31 3.06
C ALA A 153 3.30 8.89 1.88
N GLY A 154 3.75 9.88 1.11
CA GLY A 154 4.47 9.71 -0.16
C GLY A 154 3.56 9.61 -1.39
N ALA A 155 2.28 9.36 -1.20
CA ALA A 155 1.23 9.42 -2.22
C ALA A 155 -0.03 10.03 -1.60
N ARG A 156 -0.86 10.68 -2.44
CA ARG A 156 -2.10 11.34 -2.00
C ARG A 156 -3.28 10.40 -2.15
N HIS A 157 -4.06 10.28 -1.08
CA HIS A 157 -5.25 9.44 -1.01
C HIS A 157 -6.44 10.25 -0.52
N LEU A 158 -7.61 10.02 -1.13
CA LEU A 158 -8.86 10.53 -0.57
C LEU A 158 -9.40 9.49 0.41
N VAL A 159 -9.47 9.82 1.69
CA VAL A 159 -10.04 8.96 2.74
C VAL A 159 -11.51 9.25 2.90
N LEU A 160 -12.35 8.22 2.73
CA LEU A 160 -13.78 8.24 2.97
C LEU A 160 -14.13 7.11 3.95
N ALA A 161 -14.47 7.47 5.17
CA ALA A 161 -14.92 6.51 6.18
C ALA A 161 -16.41 6.23 6.05
N LEU A 162 -16.78 4.95 5.94
CA LEU A 162 -18.16 4.49 5.81
C LEU A 162 -18.69 3.95 7.14
N THR A 163 -19.97 4.16 7.41
CA THR A 163 -20.64 3.64 8.61
C THR A 163 -20.87 2.12 8.56
N SER A 164 -20.87 1.51 7.37
CA SER A 164 -21.31 0.15 7.16
C SER A 164 -20.28 -0.69 6.41
N ARG A 165 -19.90 -1.85 7.00
CA ARG A 165 -19.08 -2.87 6.33
C ARG A 165 -19.78 -3.41 5.07
N GLN A 166 -21.11 -3.52 5.10
CA GLN A 166 -21.90 -3.97 3.95
C GLN A 166 -21.81 -2.97 2.78
N LYS A 167 -21.85 -1.67 3.06
CA LYS A 167 -21.64 -0.61 2.06
C LYS A 167 -20.26 -0.69 1.45
N LEU A 168 -19.23 -0.88 2.29
CA LEU A 168 -17.86 -1.05 1.84
C LEU A 168 -17.75 -2.28 0.93
N ALA A 169 -18.30 -3.43 1.31
CA ALA A 169 -18.28 -4.66 0.52
C ALA A 169 -18.97 -4.52 -0.84
N ALA A 170 -20.06 -3.75 -0.89
CA ALA A 170 -20.83 -3.50 -2.11
C ALA A 170 -20.20 -2.45 -3.03
N MET A 171 -19.01 -1.95 -2.73
CA MET A 171 -18.32 -0.96 -3.56
C MET A 171 -18.18 -1.42 -5.01
N HIS A 172 -18.65 -0.60 -5.91
CA HIS A 172 -18.44 -0.74 -7.35
C HIS A 172 -18.39 0.64 -8.01
N TYR A 173 -17.70 0.76 -9.13
CA TYR A 173 -17.62 2.00 -9.90
C TYR A 173 -17.20 1.70 -11.35
N ASP A 174 -17.39 2.67 -12.25
CA ASP A 174 -16.86 2.61 -13.61
C ASP A 174 -15.37 2.97 -13.61
N LEU A 175 -14.52 2.07 -14.12
CA LEU A 175 -13.06 2.20 -14.09
C LEU A 175 -12.57 3.47 -14.81
N GLU A 176 -13.12 3.76 -16.00
CA GLU A 176 -12.70 4.92 -16.78
C GLU A 176 -13.15 6.25 -16.15
N ARG A 177 -14.35 6.27 -15.58
CA ARG A 177 -14.83 7.41 -14.81
C ARG A 177 -13.97 7.63 -13.57
N GLY A 178 -13.60 6.54 -12.85
CA GLY A 178 -12.71 6.57 -11.71
C GLY A 178 -11.31 7.09 -12.09
N ARG A 179 -10.77 6.61 -13.20
CA ARG A 179 -9.47 7.06 -13.72
C ARG A 179 -9.44 8.55 -14.00
N ARG A 180 -10.42 9.06 -14.73
CA ARG A 180 -10.55 10.51 -15.01
C ARG A 180 -10.65 11.32 -13.73
N PHE A 181 -11.49 10.88 -12.79
CA PHE A 181 -11.68 11.54 -11.50
C PHE A 181 -10.40 11.59 -10.69
N MET A 182 -9.73 10.45 -10.45
CA MET A 182 -8.52 10.37 -9.62
C MET A 182 -7.35 11.15 -10.24
N THR A 183 -7.19 11.08 -11.58
CA THR A 183 -6.15 11.81 -12.30
C THR A 183 -6.38 13.32 -12.22
N ALA A 184 -7.60 13.80 -12.42
CA ALA A 184 -7.94 15.22 -12.32
C ALA A 184 -7.76 15.76 -10.89
N ALA A 185 -8.05 14.94 -9.87
CA ALA A 185 -7.89 15.29 -8.46
C ALA A 185 -6.42 15.16 -7.96
N GLY A 186 -5.51 14.58 -8.74
CA GLY A 186 -4.14 14.32 -8.32
C GLY A 186 -4.04 13.36 -7.14
N ILE A 187 -4.96 12.38 -7.05
CA ILE A 187 -4.96 11.32 -6.03
C ILE A 187 -4.63 9.98 -6.64
N VAL A 188 -3.89 9.15 -5.90
CA VAL A 188 -3.46 7.83 -6.37
C VAL A 188 -4.55 6.79 -6.13
N THR A 189 -5.12 6.75 -4.94
CA THR A 189 -6.26 5.87 -4.61
C THR A 189 -7.34 6.62 -3.84
N ILE A 190 -8.55 6.06 -3.83
CA ILE A 190 -9.58 6.44 -2.86
C ILE A 190 -9.56 5.37 -1.77
N SER A 191 -9.20 5.77 -0.54
CA SER A 191 -9.17 4.87 0.61
C SER A 191 -10.55 4.85 1.26
N LEU A 192 -11.39 3.91 0.83
CA LEU A 192 -12.68 3.63 1.46
C LEU A 192 -12.41 2.77 2.69
N VAL A 193 -12.81 3.25 3.87
CA VAL A 193 -12.54 2.54 5.13
C VAL A 193 -13.80 2.41 5.98
N GLN A 194 -13.84 1.39 6.82
CA GLN A 194 -14.86 1.22 7.86
C GLN A 194 -14.17 0.84 9.15
N ALA A 195 -14.40 1.59 10.22
CA ALA A 195 -13.85 1.30 11.54
C ALA A 195 -14.68 0.18 12.19
N GLU A 196 -14.09 -1.01 12.31
CA GLU A 196 -14.68 -2.11 13.10
C GLU A 196 -14.50 -1.84 14.59
N THR A 197 -13.31 -1.40 14.98
CA THR A 197 -12.95 -0.95 16.32
C THR A 197 -12.07 0.30 16.23
N ASN A 198 -11.61 0.82 17.36
CA ASN A 198 -10.65 1.93 17.36
C ASN A 198 -9.28 1.58 16.73
N THR A 199 -8.95 0.30 16.69
CA THR A 199 -7.65 -0.19 16.20
C THR A 199 -7.75 -1.14 15.02
N ARG A 200 -8.96 -1.41 14.50
CA ARG A 200 -9.16 -2.28 13.33
C ARG A 200 -10.06 -1.62 12.31
N PHE A 201 -9.59 -1.60 11.08
CA PHE A 201 -10.28 -1.01 9.94
C PHE A 201 -10.39 -2.04 8.82
N HIS A 202 -11.54 -2.11 8.17
CA HIS A 202 -11.68 -2.71 6.85
C HIS A 202 -11.43 -1.64 5.80
N ALA A 203 -10.72 -1.98 4.73
CA ALA A 203 -10.41 -1.04 3.66
C ALA A 203 -10.62 -1.65 2.27
N ARG A 204 -11.01 -0.80 1.33
CA ARG A 204 -10.95 -1.03 -0.11
C ARG A 204 -10.27 0.17 -0.75
N ASN A 205 -9.36 -0.09 -1.68
CA ASN A 205 -8.58 0.95 -2.34
C ASN A 205 -8.75 0.92 -3.86
N PRO A 206 -9.81 1.53 -4.42
CA PRO A 206 -9.90 1.84 -5.84
C PRO A 206 -8.63 2.53 -6.34
N PHE A 207 -8.03 1.97 -7.42
CA PHE A 207 -6.75 2.44 -7.96
C PHE A 207 -6.83 2.68 -9.47
N ALA A 208 -7.92 3.30 -9.92
CA ALA A 208 -8.14 3.54 -11.34
C ALA A 208 -7.07 4.45 -11.99
N ALA A 209 -6.45 5.37 -11.24
CA ALA A 209 -5.32 6.17 -11.72
C ALA A 209 -4.13 5.31 -12.17
N GLY A 210 -3.92 4.15 -11.55
CA GLY A 210 -2.90 3.15 -11.93
C GLY A 210 -3.39 2.12 -12.95
N GLY A 211 -4.60 2.28 -13.50
CA GLY A 211 -5.17 1.33 -14.47
C GLY A 211 -5.76 0.05 -13.84
N VAL A 212 -5.81 -0.02 -12.50
CA VAL A 212 -6.29 -1.18 -11.75
C VAL A 212 -7.60 -0.82 -11.05
N TYR A 213 -8.56 -1.73 -11.09
CA TYR A 213 -9.86 -1.50 -10.45
C TYR A 213 -9.73 -1.30 -8.94
N GLU A 214 -8.96 -2.17 -8.28
CA GLU A 214 -8.74 -2.15 -6.84
C GLU A 214 -7.39 -2.79 -6.51
N ASP A 215 -6.67 -2.25 -5.54
CA ASP A 215 -5.41 -2.79 -5.03
C ASP A 215 -5.67 -3.68 -3.80
N ALA A 216 -5.01 -4.84 -3.74
CA ALA A 216 -5.23 -5.84 -2.69
C ALA A 216 -4.62 -5.46 -1.34
N ALA A 217 -3.53 -4.70 -1.34
CA ALA A 217 -2.87 -4.20 -0.12
C ALA A 217 -2.04 -2.95 -0.43
N THR A 218 -2.48 -1.80 0.09
CA THR A 218 -1.91 -0.49 -0.20
C THR A 218 -1.19 0.08 1.02
N GLY A 219 0.11 -0.22 1.15
CA GLY A 219 0.91 0.22 2.30
C GLY A 219 0.94 1.75 2.48
N ALA A 220 1.02 2.51 1.38
CA ALA A 220 1.00 3.98 1.41
C ALA A 220 -0.35 4.53 1.93
N ALA A 221 -1.48 3.93 1.51
CA ALA A 221 -2.81 4.32 1.99
C ALA A 221 -2.99 3.97 3.48
N ALA A 222 -2.48 2.81 3.93
CA ALA A 222 -2.51 2.44 5.34
C ALA A 222 -1.68 3.41 6.20
N ALA A 223 -0.51 3.84 5.70
CA ALA A 223 0.31 4.86 6.36
C ALA A 223 -0.39 6.23 6.40
N ALA A 224 -0.98 6.65 5.29
CA ALA A 224 -1.72 7.90 5.18
C ALA A 224 -2.94 7.92 6.12
N LEU A 225 -3.72 6.83 6.15
CA LEU A 225 -4.83 6.65 7.09
C LEU A 225 -4.34 6.76 8.54
N ALA A 226 -3.25 6.09 8.90
CA ALA A 226 -2.70 6.11 10.24
C ALA A 226 -2.27 7.53 10.66
N GLY A 227 -1.62 8.28 9.76
CA GLY A 227 -1.29 9.69 9.97
C GLY A 227 -2.52 10.55 10.16
N TYR A 228 -3.53 10.38 9.32
CA TYR A 228 -4.81 11.08 9.44
C TYR A 228 -5.51 10.79 10.79
N LEU A 229 -5.58 9.53 11.21
CA LEU A 229 -6.19 9.14 12.49
C LEU A 229 -5.49 9.81 13.68
N ARG A 230 -4.18 9.94 13.66
CA ARG A 230 -3.42 10.71 14.65
C ARG A 230 -3.81 12.18 14.63
N ASP A 231 -3.86 12.79 13.45
CA ASP A 231 -4.10 14.22 13.28
C ASP A 231 -5.50 14.63 13.73
N VAL A 232 -6.51 13.75 13.60
CA VAL A 232 -7.88 13.98 14.10
C VAL A 232 -8.09 13.52 15.54
N GLY A 233 -7.05 13.01 16.23
CA GLY A 233 -7.15 12.56 17.61
C GLY A 233 -7.95 11.26 17.81
N TRP A 234 -8.02 10.40 16.80
CA TRP A 234 -8.67 9.10 16.91
C TRP A 234 -7.98 8.22 17.97
N PRO A 235 -8.73 7.48 18.83
CA PRO A 235 -8.14 6.70 19.92
C PRO A 235 -7.50 5.38 19.45
N HIS A 236 -6.48 5.46 18.60
CA HIS A 236 -5.80 4.34 17.95
C HIS A 236 -4.86 3.53 18.86
N GLY A 237 -4.54 4.00 20.07
CA GLY A 237 -3.67 3.31 21.02
C GLY A 237 -2.24 3.03 20.55
N GLY A 238 -1.72 3.79 19.58
CA GLY A 238 -0.36 3.63 19.04
C GLY A 238 -0.26 2.73 17.81
N MET A 239 -1.33 2.04 17.39
CA MET A 239 -1.32 1.20 16.20
C MET A 239 -2.73 0.98 15.64
N ILE A 240 -2.79 0.62 14.34
CA ILE A 240 -3.99 0.07 13.72
C ILE A 240 -3.66 -1.16 12.88
N ASP A 241 -4.61 -2.07 12.77
CA ASP A 241 -4.63 -3.13 11.76
C ASP A 241 -5.64 -2.76 10.67
N VAL A 242 -5.21 -2.82 9.41
CA VAL A 242 -6.05 -2.60 8.23
C VAL A 242 -6.23 -3.95 7.53
N LEU A 243 -7.49 -4.38 7.41
CA LEU A 243 -7.91 -5.55 6.66
C LEU A 243 -8.36 -5.08 5.27
N GLN A 244 -7.64 -5.48 4.24
CA GLN A 244 -7.87 -5.06 2.84
C GLN A 244 -7.92 -6.27 1.92
N GLY A 245 -8.53 -6.14 0.75
CA GLY A 245 -8.57 -7.19 -0.25
C GLY A 245 -9.53 -8.36 0.03
N GLU A 246 -10.26 -8.35 1.13
CA GLU A 246 -11.19 -9.43 1.49
C GLU A 246 -12.28 -9.59 0.42
N ASP A 247 -12.87 -8.49 -0.03
CA ASP A 247 -13.98 -8.48 -1.00
C ASP A 247 -13.54 -8.80 -2.44
N MET A 248 -12.24 -8.86 -2.70
CA MET A 248 -11.67 -9.30 -3.98
C MET A 248 -11.00 -10.69 -3.91
N GLY A 249 -11.18 -11.41 -2.80
CA GLY A 249 -10.61 -12.76 -2.60
C GLY A 249 -9.11 -12.79 -2.32
N MET A 250 -8.51 -11.66 -2.00
CA MET A 250 -7.08 -11.50 -1.69
C MET A 250 -6.88 -10.92 -0.28
N PRO A 251 -7.36 -11.59 0.79
CA PRO A 251 -7.34 -11.04 2.14
C PRO A 251 -5.91 -10.67 2.56
N SER A 252 -5.74 -9.42 2.94
CA SER A 252 -4.47 -8.82 3.32
C SER A 252 -4.58 -8.15 4.68
N ARG A 253 -3.51 -8.19 5.48
CA ARG A 253 -3.44 -7.52 6.78
C ARG A 253 -2.21 -6.65 6.86
N LEU A 254 -2.44 -5.35 7.02
CA LEU A 254 -1.41 -4.34 7.19
C LEU A 254 -1.47 -3.82 8.62
N ARG A 255 -0.33 -3.72 9.30
CA ARG A 255 -0.22 -3.07 10.60
C ARG A 255 0.50 -1.75 10.44
N ALA A 256 -0.08 -0.67 10.93
CA ALA A 256 0.53 0.65 10.96
C ALA A 256 0.77 1.08 12.41
N GLU A 257 2.03 1.37 12.74
CA GLU A 257 2.46 1.84 14.06
C GLU A 257 2.53 3.37 14.05
N ILE A 258 1.87 4.01 15.01
CA ILE A 258 1.60 5.45 15.03
C ILE A 258 2.31 6.06 16.25
N THR A 259 3.20 7.01 16.01
CA THR A 259 3.79 7.83 17.08
C THR A 259 2.92 9.05 17.36
N SER A 260 3.09 9.70 18.51
CA SER A 260 2.35 10.90 18.88
C SER A 260 2.81 12.17 18.16
N GLU A 261 3.97 12.14 17.48
CA GLU A 261 4.52 13.28 16.77
C GLU A 261 3.73 13.55 15.48
N THR A 262 3.09 14.72 15.39
CA THR A 262 2.36 15.15 14.18
C THR A 262 3.28 15.18 12.95
N GLY A 263 2.79 14.64 11.85
CA GLY A 263 3.56 14.56 10.60
C GLY A 263 4.70 13.54 10.60
N ALA A 264 4.94 12.80 11.69
CA ALA A 264 5.94 11.74 11.69
C ALA A 264 5.58 10.62 10.69
N SER A 265 6.61 9.96 10.22
CA SER A 265 6.49 8.76 9.38
C SER A 265 5.77 7.63 10.13
N ILE A 266 5.11 6.78 9.39
CA ILE A 266 4.41 5.60 9.90
C ILE A 266 5.19 4.34 9.51
N ARG A 267 5.38 3.44 10.46
CA ARG A 267 5.93 2.12 10.18
C ARG A 267 4.79 1.17 9.78
N VAL A 268 4.83 0.70 8.53
CA VAL A 268 3.85 -0.25 8.01
C VAL A 268 4.50 -1.62 7.89
N SER A 269 3.86 -2.64 8.46
CA SER A 269 4.37 -4.01 8.49
C SER A 269 3.30 -5.03 8.16
N GLY A 270 3.72 -6.21 7.73
CA GLY A 270 2.83 -7.34 7.51
C GLY A 270 3.60 -8.62 7.18
N ALA A 271 2.86 -9.72 7.14
CA ALA A 271 3.40 -11.00 6.73
C ALA A 271 3.65 -11.03 5.22
N ALA A 272 4.64 -11.81 4.81
CA ALA A 272 4.92 -12.09 3.42
C ALA A 272 4.98 -13.60 3.21
N ARG A 273 4.54 -14.08 2.04
CA ARG A 273 4.44 -15.50 1.72
C ARG A 273 4.96 -15.77 0.31
N GLN A 274 5.83 -16.78 0.16
CA GLN A 274 6.19 -17.31 -1.16
C GLN A 274 4.98 -18.01 -1.78
N ILE A 275 4.77 -17.81 -3.09
CA ILE A 275 3.64 -18.34 -3.87
C ILE A 275 4.11 -18.96 -5.18
#